data_2a0ea11bc09e4483371b0d3212dc11f5
#
_entry.id   2a0ea11bc09e4483371b0d3212dc11f5
#
_cell.length_a   1.000
_cell.length_b   1.000
_cell.length_c   1.000
_cell.angle_alpha   90.00
_cell.angle_beta   90.00
_cell.angle_gamma   90.00
#
_symmetry.space_group_name_H-M   'P 1'
#
loop_
_entity.id
_entity.type
_entity.pdbx_description
1 polymer ?
#
loop_
_entity_poly.entity_id
_entity_poly.type
_entity_poly.pdbx_seq_one_letter_code
_entity_poly.pdbx_strand_id
1 'polypeptide(L)'
;MMKKPAFRSLLVGLLLIALAGSFWYSPAWLQLCYGLALFLFGMQCIEEGLHNAAGGTLERLMASSTATPARGLMFGMGATFVLQSSTLVSLLTIAFLSTGLIGLAGGIAVILGTNLGATGGIWLLALAGQSVSLSPAAVPMLVFGILAGFLKGRFAAFGRVLVGIALIFIGIDAIKDGFQSVGGNLDFASIRSGGAMEVAIFSGIGLLLTVVLQSTMPR
;
A
#
# COMPACT_ATOMS: atom_id res chain seq x y z
N MET A 1 -10.76 -35.72 12.81
CA MET A 1 -10.21 -34.72 11.88
C MET A 1 -10.87 -33.37 12.10
N MET A 2 -10.87 -32.83 13.32
CA MET A 2 -11.56 -31.59 13.70
C MET A 2 -10.82 -30.89 14.84
N LYS A 3 -9.70 -30.16 14.55
CA LYS A 3 -9.04 -29.30 15.58
C LYS A 3 -8.24 -28.13 15.00
N LYS A 4 -8.39 -27.79 13.69
CA LYS A 4 -7.63 -26.69 13.08
C LYS A 4 -8.11 -25.26 13.45
N PRO A 5 -9.42 -24.95 13.66
CA PRO A 5 -9.82 -23.56 13.96
C PRO A 5 -9.46 -23.14 15.39
N ALA A 6 -9.60 -24.03 16.38
CA ALA A 6 -9.29 -23.71 17.79
C ALA A 6 -7.79 -23.47 18.02
N PHE A 7 -6.92 -24.26 17.40
CA PHE A 7 -5.47 -24.07 17.49
C PHE A 7 -5.04 -22.74 16.84
N ARG A 8 -5.63 -22.37 15.72
CA ARG A 8 -5.34 -21.10 15.02
C ARG A 8 -5.79 -19.89 15.82
N SER A 9 -6.98 -19.94 16.45
CA SER A 9 -7.45 -18.85 17.32
C SER A 9 -6.64 -18.71 18.59
N LEU A 10 -6.19 -19.83 19.17
CA LEU A 10 -5.32 -19.84 20.35
C LEU A 10 -3.94 -19.27 20.03
N LEU A 11 -3.38 -19.61 18.87
CA LEU A 11 -2.09 -19.10 18.40
C LEU A 11 -2.15 -17.59 18.10
N VAL A 12 -3.23 -17.12 17.48
CA VAL A 12 -3.49 -15.69 17.26
C VAL A 12 -3.66 -14.95 18.60
N GLY A 13 -4.40 -15.50 19.54
CA GLY A 13 -4.55 -14.92 20.88
C GLY A 13 -3.21 -14.80 21.62
N LEU A 14 -2.37 -15.82 21.54
CA LEU A 14 -1.05 -15.85 22.16
C LEU A 14 -0.11 -14.83 21.53
N LEU A 15 -0.16 -14.69 20.19
CA LEU A 15 0.57 -13.66 19.45
C LEU A 15 0.14 -12.25 19.86
N LEU A 16 -1.16 -12.01 20.00
CA LEU A 16 -1.68 -10.69 20.42
C LEU A 16 -1.27 -10.35 21.85
N ILE A 17 -1.28 -11.32 22.77
CA ILE A 17 -0.83 -11.14 24.15
C ILE A 17 0.68 -10.85 24.19
N ALA A 18 1.47 -11.60 23.42
CA ALA A 18 2.92 -11.38 23.30
C ALA A 18 3.23 -10.00 22.71
N LEU A 19 2.48 -9.58 21.68
CA LEU A 19 2.60 -8.25 21.09
C LEU A 19 2.24 -7.15 22.09
N ALA A 20 1.15 -7.30 22.83
CA ALA A 20 0.74 -6.35 23.86
C ALA A 20 1.77 -6.25 25.00
N GLY A 21 2.34 -7.37 25.42
CA GLY A 21 3.43 -7.41 26.39
C GLY A 21 4.70 -6.74 25.87
N SER A 22 5.02 -6.92 24.59
CA SER A 22 6.16 -6.27 23.93
C SER A 22 6.04 -4.73 23.92
N PHE A 23 4.83 -4.19 23.77
CA PHE A 23 4.58 -2.74 23.78
C PHE A 23 4.89 -2.10 25.14
N TRP A 24 4.70 -2.86 26.23
CA TRP A 24 5.02 -2.39 27.58
C TRP A 24 6.54 -2.22 27.80
N TYR A 25 7.33 -3.06 27.14
CA TYR A 25 8.80 -3.05 27.26
C TYR A 25 9.50 -1.97 26.43
N SER A 26 8.91 -1.58 25.29
CA SER A 26 9.55 -0.64 24.35
C SER A 26 8.56 0.34 23.74
N PRO A 27 8.49 1.58 24.29
CA PRO A 27 7.65 2.65 23.71
C PRO A 27 8.00 2.96 22.24
N ALA A 28 9.27 2.87 21.88
CA ALA A 28 9.71 3.09 20.50
C ALA A 28 9.20 2.03 19.55
N TRP A 29 9.16 0.77 19.99
CA TRP A 29 8.54 -0.33 19.24
C TRP A 29 7.03 -0.13 19.08
N LEU A 30 6.34 0.30 20.13
CA LEU A 30 4.93 0.67 20.05
C LEU A 30 4.70 1.77 19.01
N GLN A 31 5.56 2.78 18.97
CA GLN A 31 5.45 3.90 18.02
C GLN A 31 5.67 3.46 16.58
N LEU A 32 6.60 2.55 16.31
CA LEU A 32 6.79 1.93 15.00
C LEU A 32 5.55 1.15 14.57
N CYS A 33 5.02 0.29 15.44
CA CYS A 33 3.82 -0.50 15.14
C CYS A 33 2.58 0.39 14.95
N TYR A 34 2.41 1.42 15.77
CA TYR A 34 1.37 2.42 15.63
C TYR A 34 1.45 3.14 14.27
N GLY A 35 2.64 3.64 13.93
CA GLY A 35 2.85 4.30 12.64
C GLY A 35 2.57 3.38 11.45
N LEU A 36 3.03 2.13 11.51
CA LEU A 36 2.74 1.13 10.48
C LEU A 36 1.24 0.82 10.37
N ALA A 37 0.55 0.71 11.50
CA ALA A 37 -0.90 0.46 11.52
C ALA A 37 -1.67 1.62 10.88
N LEU A 38 -1.33 2.87 11.20
CA LEU A 38 -1.94 4.05 10.58
C LEU A 38 -1.65 4.10 9.07
N PHE A 39 -0.41 3.81 8.67
CA PHE A 39 -0.02 3.78 7.27
C PHE A 39 -0.83 2.74 6.48
N LEU A 40 -0.91 1.50 6.97
CA LEU A 40 -1.66 0.44 6.32
C LEU A 40 -3.16 0.74 6.26
N PHE A 41 -3.72 1.26 7.35
CA PHE A 41 -5.12 1.64 7.38
C PHE A 41 -5.41 2.84 6.46
N GLY A 42 -4.49 3.80 6.38
CA GLY A 42 -4.56 4.92 5.43
C GLY A 42 -4.57 4.44 3.97
N MET A 43 -3.72 3.46 3.63
CA MET A 43 -3.74 2.83 2.29
C MET A 43 -5.09 2.18 1.99
N GLN A 44 -5.67 1.44 2.94
CA GLN A 44 -6.99 0.83 2.77
C GLN A 44 -8.08 1.90 2.55
N CYS A 45 -8.03 3.00 3.29
CA CYS A 45 -8.99 4.10 3.11
C CYS A 45 -8.89 4.73 1.71
N ILE A 46 -7.69 4.90 1.16
CA ILE A 46 -7.49 5.40 -0.21
C ILE A 46 -8.06 4.39 -1.21
N GLU A 47 -7.70 3.12 -1.09
CA GLU A 47 -8.19 2.05 -1.97
C GLU A 47 -9.72 2.00 -2.01
N GLU A 48 -10.36 1.93 -0.84
CA GLU A 48 -11.82 1.92 -0.73
C GLU A 48 -12.46 3.19 -1.27
N GLY A 49 -11.90 4.36 -0.96
CA GLY A 49 -12.40 5.65 -1.44
C GLY A 49 -12.33 5.76 -2.96
N LEU A 50 -11.22 5.38 -3.57
CA LEU A 50 -11.03 5.38 -5.02
C LEU A 50 -11.88 4.31 -5.71
N HIS A 51 -12.00 3.12 -5.14
CA HIS A 51 -12.87 2.07 -5.66
C HIS A 51 -14.34 2.54 -5.70
N ASN A 52 -14.82 3.16 -4.62
CA ASN A 52 -16.17 3.69 -4.54
C ASN A 52 -16.40 4.90 -5.47
N ALA A 53 -15.38 5.70 -5.71
CA ALA A 53 -15.44 6.83 -6.65
C ALA A 53 -15.39 6.39 -8.10
N ALA A 54 -14.59 5.36 -8.41
CA ALA A 54 -14.39 4.87 -9.77
C ALA A 54 -15.64 4.20 -10.35
N GLY A 55 -16.45 3.52 -9.50
CA GLY A 55 -17.66 2.80 -9.95
C GLY A 55 -17.38 1.93 -11.18
N GLY A 56 -18.33 1.81 -12.10
CA GLY A 56 -18.15 1.10 -13.37
C GLY A 56 -17.30 1.81 -14.44
N THR A 57 -16.66 2.94 -14.08
CA THR A 57 -15.81 3.71 -15.01
C THR A 57 -14.54 2.95 -15.34
N LEU A 58 -13.95 2.27 -14.35
CA LEU A 58 -12.73 1.47 -14.53
C LEU A 58 -12.96 0.34 -15.56
N GLU A 59 -14.09 -0.34 -15.46
CA GLU A 59 -14.49 -1.41 -16.37
C GLU A 59 -14.63 -0.92 -17.81
N ARG A 60 -15.29 0.23 -17.99
CA ARG A 60 -15.45 0.85 -19.32
C ARG A 60 -14.12 1.28 -19.93
N LEU A 61 -13.26 1.90 -19.09
CA LEU A 61 -11.93 2.34 -19.52
C LEU A 61 -11.07 1.14 -19.91
N MET A 62 -11.14 0.05 -19.15
CA MET A 62 -10.40 -1.17 -19.45
C MET A 62 -10.78 -1.75 -20.79
N ALA A 63 -12.09 -1.91 -21.06
CA ALA A 63 -12.58 -2.45 -22.33
C ALA A 63 -12.13 -1.62 -23.55
N SER A 64 -12.04 -0.28 -23.41
CA SER A 64 -11.63 0.62 -24.48
C SER A 64 -10.10 0.77 -24.61
N SER A 65 -9.36 0.60 -23.52
CA SER A 65 -7.92 0.89 -23.46
C SER A 65 -7.03 -0.33 -23.73
N THR A 66 -7.58 -1.52 -23.93
CA THR A 66 -6.81 -2.76 -24.12
C THR A 66 -6.71 -3.20 -25.60
N ALA A 67 -7.11 -2.35 -26.54
CA ALA A 67 -7.06 -2.64 -27.98
C ALA A 67 -5.64 -2.91 -28.52
N THR A 68 -4.61 -2.34 -27.88
CA THR A 68 -3.20 -2.58 -28.20
C THR A 68 -2.42 -2.90 -26.93
N PRO A 69 -1.36 -3.72 -26.97
CA PRO A 69 -0.55 -4.04 -25.79
C PRO A 69 0.02 -2.80 -25.12
N ALA A 70 0.47 -1.79 -25.88
CA ALA A 70 1.00 -0.55 -25.33
C ALA A 70 -0.06 0.22 -24.51
N ARG A 71 -1.29 0.31 -25.01
CA ARG A 71 -2.40 0.95 -24.27
C ARG A 71 -2.78 0.13 -23.04
N GLY A 72 -2.80 -1.21 -23.14
CA GLY A 72 -3.03 -2.10 -22.01
C GLY A 72 -2.02 -1.89 -20.88
N LEU A 73 -0.73 -1.79 -21.24
CA LEU A 73 0.35 -1.51 -20.27
C LEU A 73 0.16 -0.16 -19.59
N MET A 74 -0.12 0.90 -20.36
CA MET A 74 -0.38 2.24 -19.81
C MET A 74 -1.63 2.26 -18.93
N PHE A 75 -2.68 1.57 -19.33
CA PHE A 75 -3.89 1.44 -18.52
C PHE A 75 -3.60 0.71 -17.19
N GLY A 76 -2.91 -0.43 -17.23
CA GLY A 76 -2.54 -1.19 -16.03
C GLY A 76 -1.68 -0.36 -15.07
N MET A 77 -0.70 0.37 -15.61
CA MET A 77 0.16 1.27 -14.84
C MET A 77 -0.65 2.41 -14.21
N GLY A 78 -1.47 3.12 -14.99
CA GLY A 78 -2.26 4.24 -14.51
C GLY A 78 -3.36 3.83 -13.53
N ALA A 79 -4.08 2.74 -13.84
CA ALA A 79 -5.12 2.22 -12.96
C ALA A 79 -4.56 1.77 -11.61
N THR A 80 -3.44 1.05 -11.60
CA THR A 80 -2.79 0.61 -10.36
C THR A 80 -2.20 1.78 -9.58
N PHE A 81 -1.59 2.75 -10.25
CA PHE A 81 -1.08 3.95 -9.60
C PHE A 81 -2.20 4.74 -8.88
N VAL A 82 -3.34 4.92 -9.56
CA VAL A 82 -4.49 5.66 -9.00
C VAL A 82 -5.18 4.85 -7.90
N LEU A 83 -5.48 3.57 -8.16
CA LEU A 83 -6.22 2.72 -7.21
C LEU A 83 -5.36 2.18 -6.07
N GLN A 84 -4.04 2.25 -6.20
CA GLN A 84 -3.07 1.67 -5.27
C GLN A 84 -3.29 0.16 -5.01
N SER A 85 -3.97 -0.53 -5.93
CA SER A 85 -4.32 -1.94 -5.82
C SER A 85 -4.06 -2.68 -7.13
N SER A 86 -2.90 -3.32 -7.22
CA SER A 86 -2.56 -4.18 -8.35
C SER A 86 -3.42 -5.44 -8.40
N THR A 87 -3.83 -5.94 -7.24
CA THR A 87 -4.68 -7.13 -7.12
C THR A 87 -6.05 -6.90 -7.74
N LEU A 88 -6.68 -5.76 -7.43
CA LEU A 88 -7.99 -5.41 -7.99
C LEU A 88 -7.93 -5.31 -9.51
N VAL A 89 -6.93 -4.60 -10.05
CA VAL A 89 -6.75 -4.45 -11.50
C VAL A 89 -6.45 -5.80 -12.16
N SER A 90 -5.65 -6.66 -11.53
CA SER A 90 -5.33 -7.99 -12.03
C SER A 90 -6.55 -8.93 -12.04
N LEU A 91 -7.35 -8.95 -10.96
CA LEU A 91 -8.57 -9.75 -10.89
C LEU A 91 -9.59 -9.30 -11.94
N LEU A 92 -9.75 -8.00 -12.11
CA LEU A 92 -10.60 -7.43 -13.15
C LEU A 92 -10.10 -7.85 -14.54
N THR A 93 -8.79 -7.80 -14.78
CA THR A 93 -8.17 -8.25 -16.04
C THR A 93 -8.47 -9.71 -16.32
N ILE A 94 -8.34 -10.58 -15.32
CA ILE A 94 -8.64 -12.01 -15.45
C ILE A 94 -10.13 -12.23 -15.75
N ALA A 95 -11.02 -11.49 -15.08
CA ALA A 95 -12.45 -11.56 -15.35
C ALA A 95 -12.79 -11.16 -16.79
N PHE A 96 -12.21 -10.08 -17.32
CA PHE A 96 -12.42 -9.65 -18.70
C PHE A 96 -11.79 -10.59 -19.74
N LEU A 97 -10.65 -11.20 -19.41
CA LEU A 97 -10.04 -12.25 -20.22
C LEU A 97 -10.94 -13.48 -20.32
N SER A 98 -11.49 -13.93 -19.19
CA SER A 98 -12.35 -15.11 -19.12
C SER A 98 -13.66 -14.95 -19.89
N THR A 99 -14.18 -13.73 -19.96
CA THR A 99 -15.39 -13.39 -20.74
C THR A 99 -15.10 -13.08 -22.22
N GLY A 100 -13.82 -13.05 -22.61
CA GLY A 100 -13.42 -12.72 -23.98
C GLY A 100 -13.56 -11.23 -24.35
N LEU A 101 -13.81 -10.36 -23.39
CA LEU A 101 -13.91 -8.91 -23.61
C LEU A 101 -12.58 -8.27 -23.98
N ILE A 102 -11.48 -8.85 -23.54
CA ILE A 102 -10.12 -8.42 -23.90
C ILE A 102 -9.31 -9.61 -24.41
N GLY A 103 -8.41 -9.35 -25.36
CA GLY A 103 -7.50 -10.34 -25.88
C GLY A 103 -6.34 -10.66 -24.91
N LEU A 104 -5.77 -11.86 -25.03
CA LEU A 104 -4.68 -12.34 -24.17
C LEU A 104 -3.49 -11.38 -24.13
N ALA A 105 -3.07 -10.86 -25.28
CA ALA A 105 -1.94 -9.92 -25.36
C ALA A 105 -2.22 -8.62 -24.61
N GLY A 106 -3.45 -8.09 -24.68
CA GLY A 106 -3.89 -6.92 -23.92
C GLY A 106 -3.91 -7.20 -22.42
N GLY A 107 -4.44 -8.37 -22.02
CA GLY A 107 -4.47 -8.76 -20.61
C GLY A 107 -3.09 -8.93 -19.98
N ILE A 108 -2.16 -9.59 -20.67
CA ILE A 108 -0.76 -9.71 -20.23
C ILE A 108 -0.13 -8.32 -20.09
N ALA A 109 -0.35 -7.43 -21.06
CA ALA A 109 0.19 -6.08 -21.02
C ALA A 109 -0.36 -5.27 -19.83
N VAL A 110 -1.66 -5.41 -19.51
CA VAL A 110 -2.25 -4.80 -18.30
C VAL A 110 -1.54 -5.31 -17.04
N ILE A 111 -1.38 -6.63 -16.88
CA ILE A 111 -0.72 -7.23 -15.71
C ILE A 111 0.73 -6.74 -15.57
N LEU A 112 1.49 -6.64 -16.66
CA LEU A 112 2.82 -6.05 -16.63
C LEU A 112 2.76 -4.57 -16.21
N GLY A 113 1.77 -3.83 -16.71
CA GLY A 113 1.51 -2.44 -16.31
C GLY A 113 1.20 -2.28 -14.83
N THR A 114 0.44 -3.22 -14.22
CA THR A 114 0.12 -3.17 -12.79
C THR A 114 1.37 -3.22 -11.92
N ASN A 115 2.36 -4.04 -12.28
CA ASN A 115 3.62 -4.12 -11.55
C ASN A 115 4.41 -2.80 -11.61
N LEU A 116 4.43 -2.14 -12.77
CA LEU A 116 5.04 -0.82 -12.91
C LEU A 116 4.26 0.26 -12.13
N GLY A 117 2.93 0.21 -12.17
CA GLY A 117 2.06 1.15 -11.44
C GLY A 117 2.21 1.06 -9.93
N ALA A 118 2.39 -0.15 -9.40
CA ALA A 118 2.60 -0.39 -7.97
C ALA A 118 3.86 0.31 -7.43
N THR A 119 4.92 0.44 -8.24
CA THR A 119 6.14 1.14 -7.82
C THR A 119 5.94 2.65 -7.70
N GLY A 120 4.97 3.22 -8.43
CA GLY A 120 4.70 4.66 -8.44
C GLY A 120 4.29 5.21 -7.07
N GLY A 121 3.56 4.44 -6.27
CA GLY A 121 3.20 4.80 -4.89
C GLY A 121 4.42 4.98 -3.98
N ILE A 122 5.43 4.12 -4.15
CA ILE A 122 6.69 4.20 -3.39
C ILE A 122 7.48 5.45 -3.75
N TRP A 123 7.50 5.84 -5.04
CA TRP A 123 8.13 7.08 -5.48
C TRP A 123 7.45 8.31 -4.90
N LEU A 124 6.12 8.35 -4.86
CA LEU A 124 5.38 9.43 -4.20
C LEU A 124 5.73 9.54 -2.72
N LEU A 125 5.81 8.41 -2.03
CA LEU A 125 6.19 8.34 -0.62
C LEU A 125 7.63 8.82 -0.39
N ALA A 126 8.57 8.41 -1.25
CA ALA A 126 9.97 8.82 -1.17
C ALA A 126 10.11 10.34 -1.37
N LEU A 127 9.39 10.91 -2.33
CA LEU A 127 9.39 12.36 -2.59
C LEU A 127 8.73 13.14 -1.44
N ALA A 128 7.57 12.68 -0.96
CA ALA A 128 6.87 13.31 0.16
C ALA A 128 7.67 13.22 1.47
N GLY A 129 8.41 12.12 1.66
CA GLY A 129 9.20 11.90 2.87
C GLY A 129 10.47 12.73 2.97
N GLN A 130 11.01 13.24 1.85
CA GLN A 130 12.30 13.96 1.85
C GLN A 130 12.19 15.46 2.09
N SER A 131 11.10 16.11 1.74
CA SER A 131 11.10 17.57 1.59
C SER A 131 10.21 18.35 2.55
N VAL A 132 9.23 17.74 3.21
CA VAL A 132 8.29 18.47 4.10
C VAL A 132 7.75 17.53 5.17
N SER A 133 7.77 17.98 6.44
CA SER A 133 6.87 17.42 7.46
C SER A 133 5.44 17.82 7.05
N LEU A 134 4.74 16.94 6.35
CA LEU A 134 3.36 17.17 5.93
C LEU A 134 2.36 16.98 7.08
N SER A 135 2.86 16.64 8.27
CA SER A 135 2.08 16.50 9.50
C SER A 135 1.18 17.69 9.82
N PRO A 136 1.60 18.95 9.66
CA PRO A 136 0.71 20.08 9.94
C PRO A 136 -0.52 20.11 9.04
N ALA A 137 -0.41 19.62 7.81
CA ALA A 137 -1.53 19.54 6.87
C ALA A 137 -2.38 18.26 7.08
N ALA A 138 -1.81 17.21 7.67
CA ALA A 138 -2.51 15.93 7.88
C ALA A 138 -3.69 16.07 8.83
N VAL A 139 -3.55 16.82 9.92
CA VAL A 139 -4.63 16.98 10.90
C VAL A 139 -5.85 17.70 10.30
N PRO A 140 -5.72 18.87 9.64
CA PRO A 140 -6.84 19.47 8.93
C PRO A 140 -7.45 18.55 7.86
N MET A 141 -6.62 17.86 7.07
CA MET A 141 -7.09 16.91 6.06
C MET A 141 -7.93 15.78 6.68
N LEU A 142 -7.52 15.28 7.85
CA LEU A 142 -8.26 14.25 8.58
C LEU A 142 -9.64 14.76 8.99
N VAL A 143 -9.72 15.98 9.56
CA VAL A 143 -10.98 16.59 9.98
C VAL A 143 -11.93 16.79 8.79
N PHE A 144 -11.45 17.43 7.72
CA PHE A 144 -12.28 17.65 6.53
C PHE A 144 -12.65 16.34 5.84
N GLY A 145 -11.74 15.36 5.84
CA GLY A 145 -12.01 14.03 5.30
C GLY A 145 -13.12 13.30 6.04
N ILE A 146 -13.12 13.34 7.37
CA ILE A 146 -14.17 12.75 8.21
C ILE A 146 -15.49 13.47 7.98
N LEU A 147 -15.51 14.81 7.99
CA LEU A 147 -16.71 15.59 7.72
C LEU A 147 -17.30 15.28 6.34
N ALA A 148 -16.46 15.21 5.31
CA ALA A 148 -16.89 14.82 3.97
C ALA A 148 -17.40 13.36 3.92
N GLY A 149 -16.86 12.48 4.76
CA GLY A 149 -17.31 11.09 4.88
C GLY A 149 -18.75 10.93 5.40
N PHE A 150 -19.28 11.90 6.13
CA PHE A 150 -20.70 11.92 6.54
C PHE A 150 -21.65 12.33 5.41
N LEU A 151 -21.12 12.89 4.34
CA LEU A 151 -21.93 13.21 3.15
C LEU A 151 -22.17 11.94 2.34
N LYS A 152 -23.13 11.97 1.40
CA LYS A 152 -23.47 10.83 0.56
C LYS A 152 -22.78 10.91 -0.81
N GLY A 153 -22.60 9.76 -1.45
CA GLY A 153 -22.11 9.66 -2.82
C GLY A 153 -20.63 9.97 -2.97
N ARG A 154 -20.28 10.74 -4.00
CA ARG A 154 -18.89 11.05 -4.34
C ARG A 154 -18.12 11.80 -3.26
N PHE A 155 -18.80 12.62 -2.47
CA PHE A 155 -18.17 13.36 -1.37
C PHE A 155 -17.69 12.43 -0.26
N ALA A 156 -18.46 11.39 0.07
CA ALA A 156 -18.03 10.39 1.04
C ALA A 156 -16.78 9.61 0.56
N ALA A 157 -16.74 9.26 -0.73
CA ALA A 157 -15.59 8.58 -1.32
C ALA A 157 -14.35 9.48 -1.30
N PHE A 158 -14.49 10.75 -1.67
CA PHE A 158 -13.41 11.73 -1.60
C PHE A 158 -12.95 11.97 -0.16
N GLY A 159 -13.88 12.07 0.79
CA GLY A 159 -13.58 12.18 2.21
C GLY A 159 -12.75 11.01 2.71
N ARG A 160 -13.06 9.78 2.27
CA ARG A 160 -12.31 8.57 2.62
C ARG A 160 -10.87 8.61 2.07
N VAL A 161 -10.68 9.09 0.84
CA VAL A 161 -9.33 9.31 0.27
C VAL A 161 -8.55 10.33 1.08
N LEU A 162 -9.18 11.45 1.47
CA LEU A 162 -8.55 12.48 2.28
C LEU A 162 -8.10 11.94 3.66
N VAL A 163 -8.98 11.17 4.32
CA VAL A 163 -8.65 10.48 5.58
C VAL A 163 -7.46 9.54 5.37
N GLY A 164 -7.45 8.76 4.29
CA GLY A 164 -6.38 7.84 3.98
C GLY A 164 -5.03 8.56 3.80
N ILE A 165 -5.00 9.65 3.04
CA ILE A 165 -3.79 10.46 2.84
C ILE A 165 -3.30 11.03 4.19
N ALA A 166 -4.20 11.57 5.01
CA ALA A 166 -3.85 12.11 6.32
C ALA A 166 -3.24 11.05 7.24
N LEU A 167 -3.84 9.86 7.29
CA LEU A 167 -3.35 8.75 8.10
C LEU A 167 -1.98 8.23 7.63
N ILE A 168 -1.74 8.22 6.31
CA ILE A 168 -0.43 7.86 5.77
C ILE A 168 0.64 8.84 6.26
N PHE A 169 0.39 10.15 6.20
CA PHE A 169 1.36 11.15 6.66
C PHE A 169 1.64 11.04 8.17
N ILE A 170 0.59 10.91 8.97
CA ILE A 170 0.73 10.71 10.42
C ILE A 170 1.50 9.40 10.71
N GLY A 171 1.19 8.34 9.96
CA GLY A 171 1.86 7.05 10.09
C GLY A 171 3.34 7.10 9.73
N ILE A 172 3.71 7.80 8.65
CA ILE A 172 5.10 7.99 8.24
C ILE A 172 5.89 8.74 9.31
N ASP A 173 5.33 9.81 9.88
CA ASP A 173 6.01 10.57 10.92
C ASP A 173 6.18 9.74 12.19
N ALA A 174 5.16 8.99 12.60
CA ALA A 174 5.27 8.08 13.74
C ALA A 174 6.33 6.98 13.51
N ILE A 175 6.46 6.47 12.28
CA ILE A 175 7.52 5.51 11.91
C ILE A 175 8.89 6.17 12.02
N LYS A 176 9.06 7.39 11.49
CA LYS A 176 10.32 8.14 11.58
C LYS A 176 10.74 8.37 13.03
N ASP A 177 9.82 8.83 13.88
CA ASP A 177 10.08 9.08 15.30
C ASP A 177 10.43 7.78 16.05
N GLY A 178 9.71 6.70 15.75
CA GLY A 178 9.99 5.37 16.29
C GLY A 178 11.39 4.88 15.90
N PHE A 179 11.78 5.03 14.63
CA PHE A 179 13.12 4.68 14.16
C PHE A 179 14.21 5.52 14.81
N GLN A 180 13.99 6.82 14.98
CA GLN A 180 14.95 7.69 15.69
C GLN A 180 15.15 7.26 17.14
N SER A 181 14.07 6.81 17.79
CA SER A 181 14.12 6.34 19.17
C SER A 181 14.83 4.99 19.34
N VAL A 182 14.71 4.08 18.35
CA VAL A 182 15.39 2.77 18.34
C VAL A 182 16.79 2.87 17.75
N GLY A 183 16.94 3.73 16.74
CA GLY A 183 18.08 3.77 15.82
C GLY A 183 19.21 4.71 16.25
N GLY A 184 19.17 5.29 17.45
CA GLY A 184 20.28 6.12 17.93
C GLY A 184 21.66 5.45 17.94
N ASN A 185 21.71 4.12 17.71
CA ASN A 185 22.93 3.33 17.60
C ASN A 185 23.12 2.64 16.22
N LEU A 186 22.16 2.79 15.29
CA LEU A 186 22.30 2.23 13.94
C LEU A 186 22.67 3.37 12.98
N ASP A 187 23.97 3.57 12.86
CA ASP A 187 24.53 4.53 11.91
C ASP A 187 24.40 3.98 10.47
N PHE A 188 23.19 4.12 9.90
CA PHE A 188 22.97 3.80 8.49
C PHE A 188 23.77 4.70 7.56
N ALA A 189 24.33 5.81 8.06
CA ALA A 189 25.21 6.69 7.30
C ALA A 189 26.56 6.01 7.02
N SER A 190 26.99 5.08 7.88
CA SER A 190 28.23 4.31 7.67
C SER A 190 28.12 3.30 6.52
N ILE A 191 26.90 2.91 6.12
CA ILE A 191 26.65 2.00 4.99
C ILE A 191 26.56 2.78 3.65
N ARG A 192 26.50 4.10 3.71
CA ARG A 192 26.51 4.97 2.53
C ARG A 192 27.90 5.03 1.89
N SER A 193 28.21 4.02 1.11
CA SER A 193 29.43 4.03 0.29
C SER A 193 29.26 4.80 -1.04
N GLY A 194 28.08 5.37 -1.29
CA GLY A 194 27.76 6.23 -2.44
C GLY A 194 28.24 5.63 -3.76
N GLY A 195 27.42 4.79 -4.40
CA GLY A 195 27.81 4.25 -5.71
C GLY A 195 26.93 3.08 -6.17
N ALA A 196 27.28 2.52 -7.33
CA ALA A 196 26.56 1.37 -7.92
C ALA A 196 26.50 0.15 -6.97
N MET A 197 27.48 -0.01 -6.09
CA MET A 197 27.52 -1.09 -5.09
C MET A 197 26.41 -0.95 -4.05
N GLU A 198 26.12 0.25 -3.58
CA GLU A 198 25.03 0.53 -2.64
C GLU A 198 23.68 0.15 -3.27
N VAL A 199 23.44 0.59 -4.49
CA VAL A 199 22.23 0.25 -5.25
C VAL A 199 22.10 -1.26 -5.43
N ALA A 200 23.19 -1.96 -5.75
CA ALA A 200 23.18 -3.40 -5.92
C ALA A 200 22.88 -4.14 -4.61
N ILE A 201 23.45 -3.73 -3.49
CA ILE A 201 23.22 -4.34 -2.18
C ILE A 201 21.74 -4.14 -1.76
N PHE A 202 21.22 -2.91 -1.79
CA PHE A 202 19.84 -2.64 -1.39
C PHE A 202 18.83 -3.28 -2.34
N SER A 203 19.12 -3.33 -3.65
CA SER A 203 18.29 -4.06 -4.62
C SER A 203 18.29 -5.57 -4.35
N GLY A 204 19.45 -6.14 -4.02
CA GLY A 204 19.57 -7.54 -3.65
C GLY A 204 18.81 -7.89 -2.38
N ILE A 205 18.92 -7.07 -1.34
CA ILE A 205 18.15 -7.24 -0.10
C ILE A 205 16.66 -7.12 -0.37
N GLY A 206 16.22 -6.12 -1.14
CA GLY A 206 14.83 -5.92 -1.50
C GLY A 206 14.25 -7.10 -2.29
N LEU A 207 15.01 -7.64 -3.24
CA LEU A 207 14.62 -8.82 -4.01
C LEU A 207 14.48 -10.05 -3.10
N LEU A 208 15.42 -10.26 -2.20
CA LEU A 208 15.43 -11.39 -1.27
C LEU A 208 14.23 -11.31 -0.31
N LEU A 209 13.97 -10.13 0.26
CA LEU A 209 12.81 -9.88 1.10
C LEU A 209 11.49 -10.12 0.35
N THR A 210 11.39 -9.66 -0.89
CA THR A 210 10.20 -9.85 -1.73
C THR A 210 9.93 -11.33 -1.97
N VAL A 211 10.96 -12.11 -2.32
CA VAL A 211 10.83 -13.56 -2.54
C VAL A 211 10.39 -14.26 -1.25
N VAL A 212 10.98 -13.91 -0.11
CA VAL A 212 10.62 -14.51 1.18
C VAL A 212 9.19 -14.15 1.60
N LEU A 213 8.79 -12.90 1.45
CA LEU A 213 7.45 -12.44 1.83
C LEU A 213 6.36 -13.00 0.91
N GLN A 214 6.61 -13.11 -0.41
CA GLN A 214 5.64 -13.70 -1.34
C GLN A 214 5.48 -15.21 -1.14
N SER A 215 6.48 -15.92 -0.64
CA SER A 215 6.36 -17.36 -0.36
C SER A 215 5.46 -17.67 0.83
N THR A 216 5.13 -16.67 1.63
CA THR A 216 4.31 -16.81 2.86
C THR A 216 2.82 -16.56 2.65
N MET A 217 2.36 -16.19 1.44
CA MET A 217 0.91 -16.06 1.18
C MET A 217 0.27 -17.46 1.17
N PRO A 218 -0.66 -17.76 2.11
CA PRO A 218 -1.38 -19.02 2.10
C PRO A 218 -2.31 -19.07 0.89
N ARG A 219 -2.22 -20.18 0.16
CA ARG A 219 -3.17 -20.58 -0.88
C ARG A 219 -4.56 -20.82 -0.31
#